data_b0740bfd4fa1ad55fbbdf2d1f6e87221
#
_entry.id   b0740bfd4fa1ad55fbbdf2d1f6e87221
#
_cell.length_a   1.000
_cell.length_b   1.000
_cell.length_c   1.000
_cell.angle_alpha   90.00
_cell.angle_beta   90.00
_cell.angle_gamma   90.00
#
_symmetry.space_group_name_H-M   'P 1'
#
loop_
_entity.id
_entity.type
_entity.pdbx_description
1 polymer ?
#
loop_
_entity_poly.entity_id
_entity_poly.type
_entity_poly.pdbx_seq_one_letter_code
_entity_poly.pdbx_strand_id
1 'polypeptide(L)'
;MFTERAKNPLSLCLLLYFTCFTVRMWEFLALRTDQSALSENIVHKIFGIVIIFVCLKYLHAHWRDIGFTHKNWLKNIGLGLALGLCFYTVTLLIEFGFLYFSGAKPNILMKAGGFSLASTEQFVGVGIGSIIMFNIFNVWMEEGLFRGLFEKLLRQKYKFAATIFISALLFGLWHIAMPIRSFLDGEFSLVQTAIFSVGYVLFAFMFGLKMSWLYKMTGSLWLSAADHFFNNVIINIVHVVSNQGNDSLQIARIFLAQTLSFVFVWILWRRSNKKSISG
;
A
#
# COMPACT_ATOMS: atom_id res chain seq x y z
N MET A 1 0.17 24.63 -17.36
CA MET A 1 1.23 24.88 -16.37
C MET A 1 2.00 23.62 -15.93
N PHE A 2 1.32 22.51 -15.61
CA PHE A 2 1.97 21.21 -15.37
C PHE A 2 2.64 20.63 -16.64
N THR A 3 2.14 21.00 -17.82
CA THR A 3 2.40 20.35 -19.11
C THR A 3 3.70 20.80 -19.80
N GLU A 4 4.21 21.99 -19.55
CA GLU A 4 5.33 22.52 -20.35
C GLU A 4 6.72 22.12 -19.80
N ARG A 5 6.82 21.74 -18.52
CA ARG A 5 8.12 21.43 -17.89
C ARG A 5 8.49 19.96 -17.88
N ALA A 6 7.53 19.06 -17.96
CA ALA A 6 7.80 17.63 -18.08
C ALA A 6 7.81 17.17 -19.53
N LYS A 7 8.83 17.55 -20.30
CA LYS A 7 8.99 17.17 -21.72
C LYS A 7 8.86 15.65 -21.96
N ASN A 8 9.25 14.84 -20.98
CA ASN A 8 9.13 13.39 -21.03
C ASN A 8 8.63 12.82 -19.70
N PRO A 9 7.29 12.75 -19.48
CA PRO A 9 6.73 12.39 -18.19
C PRO A 9 7.11 10.98 -17.74
N LEU A 10 7.25 10.01 -18.64
CA LEU A 10 7.69 8.66 -18.28
C LEU A 10 9.13 8.64 -17.78
N SER A 11 10.04 9.30 -18.46
CA SER A 11 11.44 9.38 -18.02
C SER A 11 11.58 10.07 -16.65
N LEU A 12 10.78 11.11 -16.41
CA LEU A 12 10.75 11.75 -15.10
C LEU A 12 10.19 10.81 -14.02
N CYS A 13 9.10 10.11 -14.27
CA CYS A 13 8.58 9.12 -13.33
C CYS A 13 9.59 8.01 -13.04
N LEU A 14 10.28 7.49 -14.05
CA LEU A 14 11.30 6.46 -13.87
C LEU A 14 12.51 6.99 -13.08
N LEU A 15 12.97 8.22 -13.37
CA LEU A 15 14.05 8.84 -12.60
C LEU A 15 13.67 8.97 -11.11
N LEU A 16 12.50 9.53 -10.82
CA LEU A 16 12.02 9.69 -9.45
C LEU A 16 11.83 8.33 -8.76
N TYR A 17 11.29 7.35 -9.49
CA TYR A 17 11.12 5.99 -9.00
C TYR A 17 12.46 5.36 -8.60
N PHE A 18 13.43 5.33 -9.52
CA PHE A 18 14.72 4.72 -9.22
C PHE A 18 15.47 5.45 -8.11
N THR A 19 15.37 6.78 -8.04
CA THR A 19 15.96 7.55 -6.94
C THR A 19 15.35 7.15 -5.59
N CYS A 20 14.03 7.13 -5.47
CA CYS A 20 13.36 6.73 -4.23
C CYS A 20 13.57 5.24 -3.92
N PHE A 21 13.54 4.37 -4.94
CA PHE A 21 13.74 2.94 -4.79
C PHE A 21 15.16 2.59 -4.33
N THR A 22 16.18 3.29 -4.82
CA THR A 22 17.56 3.11 -4.35
C THR A 22 17.69 3.44 -2.87
N VAL A 23 17.08 4.55 -2.40
CA VAL A 23 17.08 4.90 -0.97
C VAL A 23 16.32 3.85 -0.15
N ARG A 24 15.19 3.35 -0.67
CA ARG A 24 14.44 2.25 -0.02
C ARG A 24 15.29 0.98 0.09
N MET A 25 15.94 0.55 -1.01
CA MET A 25 16.80 -0.63 -0.99
C MET A 25 17.97 -0.45 -0.02
N TRP A 26 18.62 0.70 -0.03
CA TRP A 26 19.69 1.01 0.91
C TRP A 26 19.22 0.95 2.37
N GLU A 27 18.07 1.53 2.68
CA GLU A 27 17.51 1.46 4.03
C GLU A 27 17.16 0.02 4.43
N PHE A 28 16.48 -0.73 3.56
CA PHE A 28 16.06 -2.10 3.84
C PHE A 28 17.23 -3.08 4.01
N LEU A 29 18.30 -2.90 3.24
CA LEU A 29 19.38 -3.88 3.16
C LEU A 29 20.61 -3.49 3.99
N ALA A 30 20.91 -2.20 4.14
CA ALA A 30 22.13 -1.73 4.77
C ALA A 30 21.88 -0.94 6.07
N LEU A 31 21.02 0.09 6.04
CA LEU A 31 20.81 0.96 7.19
C LEU A 31 19.97 0.30 8.30
N ARG A 32 18.94 -0.49 7.89
CA ARG A 32 18.12 -1.32 8.79
C ARG A 32 17.50 -0.53 9.97
N THR A 33 16.84 0.61 9.68
CA THR A 33 16.24 1.46 10.73
C THR A 33 15.13 0.75 11.51
N ASP A 34 14.49 -0.27 10.94
CA ASP A 34 13.56 -1.17 11.63
C ASP A 34 14.19 -2.00 12.75
N GLN A 35 15.51 -2.20 12.74
CA GLN A 35 16.28 -2.84 13.83
C GLN A 35 16.81 -1.85 14.86
N SER A 36 16.56 -0.55 14.67
CA SER A 36 16.91 0.49 15.61
C SER A 36 15.81 0.73 16.65
N ALA A 37 16.00 1.69 17.55
CA ALA A 37 14.99 2.14 18.51
C ALA A 37 13.69 2.65 17.83
N LEU A 38 13.72 2.99 16.52
CA LEU A 38 12.54 3.38 15.76
C LEU A 38 11.66 2.17 15.43
N SER A 39 12.25 0.97 15.33
CA SER A 39 11.58 -0.29 14.95
C SER A 39 10.75 -0.19 13.66
N GLU A 40 11.16 0.69 12.74
CA GLU A 40 10.46 0.96 11.47
C GLU A 40 11.41 1.57 10.43
N ASN A 41 11.22 1.19 9.17
CA ASN A 41 11.92 1.79 8.04
C ASN A 41 11.28 3.14 7.70
N ILE A 42 11.85 4.26 8.15
CA ILE A 42 11.27 5.61 8.03
C ILE A 42 12.02 6.51 7.03
N VAL A 43 13.30 6.26 6.78
CA VAL A 43 14.15 7.17 6.00
C VAL A 43 13.65 7.30 4.56
N HIS A 44 13.36 6.19 3.88
CA HIS A 44 12.85 6.23 2.50
C HIS A 44 11.46 6.90 2.41
N LYS A 45 10.64 6.81 3.48
CA LYS A 45 9.31 7.44 3.53
C LYS A 45 9.45 8.96 3.58
N ILE A 46 10.28 9.46 4.48
CA ILE A 46 10.57 10.90 4.59
C ILE A 46 11.24 11.40 3.31
N PHE A 47 12.23 10.67 2.80
CA PHE A 47 12.90 11.01 1.55
C PHE A 47 11.91 11.12 0.38
N GLY A 48 11.00 10.15 0.24
CA GLY A 48 9.97 10.18 -0.80
C GLY A 48 9.02 11.38 -0.68
N ILE A 49 8.61 11.76 0.53
CA ILE A 49 7.80 12.96 0.77
C ILE A 49 8.57 14.23 0.36
N VAL A 50 9.87 14.31 0.71
CA VAL A 50 10.74 15.44 0.30
C VAL A 50 10.86 15.51 -1.23
N ILE A 51 11.07 14.38 -1.90
CA ILE A 51 11.13 14.30 -3.37
C ILE A 51 9.81 14.76 -4.00
N ILE A 52 8.67 14.34 -3.48
CA ILE A 52 7.37 14.83 -3.97
C ILE A 52 7.28 16.35 -3.81
N PHE A 53 7.63 16.87 -2.64
CA PHE A 53 7.60 18.31 -2.37
C PHE A 53 8.52 19.10 -3.32
N VAL A 54 9.76 18.65 -3.51
CA VAL A 54 10.72 19.28 -4.45
C VAL A 54 10.18 19.25 -5.87
N CYS A 55 9.64 18.11 -6.30
CA CYS A 55 9.05 17.95 -7.63
C CYS A 55 7.83 18.88 -7.82
N LEU A 56 6.94 18.98 -6.84
CA LEU A 56 5.80 19.91 -6.88
C LEU A 56 6.26 21.36 -6.98
N LYS A 57 7.29 21.76 -6.23
CA LYS A 57 7.89 23.11 -6.33
C LYS A 57 8.46 23.36 -7.72
N TYR A 58 9.22 22.42 -8.27
CA TYR A 58 9.77 22.52 -9.62
C TYR A 58 8.69 22.64 -10.70
N LEU A 59 7.58 21.94 -10.54
CA LEU A 59 6.43 21.95 -11.45
C LEU A 59 5.45 23.11 -11.17
N HIS A 60 5.71 24.00 -10.20
CA HIS A 60 4.80 25.03 -9.71
C HIS A 60 3.40 24.50 -9.37
N ALA A 61 3.36 23.37 -8.68
CA ALA A 61 2.15 22.68 -8.28
C ALA A 61 2.06 22.53 -6.75
N HIS A 62 0.88 22.17 -6.28
CA HIS A 62 0.57 22.00 -4.87
C HIS A 62 0.08 20.57 -4.60
N TRP A 63 0.08 20.15 -3.35
CA TRP A 63 -0.45 18.85 -2.92
C TRP A 63 -1.91 18.61 -3.36
N ARG A 64 -2.73 19.65 -3.40
CA ARG A 64 -4.11 19.59 -3.91
C ARG A 64 -4.18 19.17 -5.38
N ASP A 65 -3.18 19.54 -6.18
CA ASP A 65 -3.16 19.29 -7.61
C ASP A 65 -2.85 17.83 -7.94
N ILE A 66 -2.27 17.11 -7.01
CA ILE A 66 -2.01 15.67 -7.07
C ILE A 66 -3.05 14.85 -6.30
N GLY A 67 -4.12 15.47 -5.80
CA GLY A 67 -5.27 14.76 -5.23
C GLY A 67 -5.47 14.88 -3.72
N PHE A 68 -4.57 15.52 -2.97
CA PHE A 68 -4.81 15.86 -1.56
C PHE A 68 -5.69 17.11 -1.43
N THR A 69 -6.93 16.99 -1.90
CA THR A 69 -7.90 18.10 -1.97
C THR A 69 -8.62 18.33 -0.65
N HIS A 70 -8.98 19.58 -0.34
CA HIS A 70 -9.77 19.89 0.86
C HIS A 70 -11.27 19.55 0.70
N LYS A 71 -11.73 19.38 -0.55
CA LYS A 71 -13.14 19.08 -0.82
C LYS A 71 -13.49 17.68 -0.35
N ASN A 72 -14.47 17.57 0.54
CA ASN A 72 -15.00 16.30 1.07
C ASN A 72 -13.94 15.35 1.68
N TRP A 73 -12.82 15.89 2.16
CA TRP A 73 -11.70 15.07 2.64
C TRP A 73 -12.09 14.16 3.80
N LEU A 74 -12.82 14.64 4.81
CA LEU A 74 -13.30 13.82 5.93
C LEU A 74 -14.25 12.72 5.48
N LYS A 75 -15.18 13.03 4.54
CA LYS A 75 -16.05 12.01 3.95
C LYS A 75 -15.27 10.93 3.24
N ASN A 76 -14.26 11.32 2.46
CA ASN A 76 -13.42 10.37 1.72
C ASN A 76 -12.57 9.51 2.66
N ILE A 77 -12.03 10.08 3.74
CA ILE A 77 -11.33 9.31 4.79
C ILE A 77 -12.30 8.32 5.43
N GLY A 78 -13.48 8.76 5.87
CA GLY A 78 -14.48 7.87 6.47
C GLY A 78 -14.89 6.72 5.55
N LEU A 79 -15.08 6.99 4.25
CA LEU A 79 -15.40 5.96 3.26
C LEU A 79 -14.25 4.96 3.05
N GLY A 80 -13.00 5.44 3.02
CA GLY A 80 -11.83 4.55 2.88
C GLY A 80 -11.64 3.65 4.11
N LEU A 81 -11.75 4.21 5.32
CA LEU A 81 -11.71 3.42 6.55
C LEU A 81 -12.86 2.40 6.61
N ALA A 82 -14.08 2.80 6.22
CA ALA A 82 -15.24 1.90 6.19
C ALA A 82 -15.06 0.77 5.17
N LEU A 83 -14.46 1.05 4.00
CA LEU A 83 -14.16 0.05 2.98
C LEU A 83 -13.19 -1.00 3.53
N GLY A 84 -12.08 -0.58 4.13
CA GLY A 84 -11.12 -1.47 4.77
C GLY A 84 -11.75 -2.28 5.90
N LEU A 85 -12.46 -1.61 6.82
CA LEU A 85 -13.14 -2.26 7.95
C LEU A 85 -14.13 -3.34 7.48
N CYS A 86 -14.93 -3.05 6.46
CA CYS A 86 -15.92 -4.00 5.93
C CYS A 86 -15.24 -5.30 5.46
N PHE A 87 -14.24 -5.22 4.59
CA PHE A 87 -13.62 -6.41 4.03
C PHE A 87 -12.74 -7.16 5.03
N TYR A 88 -12.04 -6.47 5.93
CA TYR A 88 -11.31 -7.15 6.99
C TYR A 88 -12.22 -7.81 8.02
N THR A 89 -13.36 -7.21 8.38
CA THR A 89 -14.35 -7.84 9.24
C THR A 89 -14.87 -9.13 8.62
N VAL A 90 -15.24 -9.10 7.33
CA VAL A 90 -15.72 -10.31 6.62
C VAL A 90 -14.66 -11.42 6.66
N THR A 91 -13.41 -11.09 6.35
CA THR A 91 -12.35 -12.11 6.30
C THR A 91 -11.92 -12.61 7.67
N LEU A 92 -11.93 -11.76 8.70
CA LEU A 92 -11.73 -12.18 10.08
C LEU A 92 -12.83 -13.14 10.56
N LEU A 93 -14.08 -12.89 10.20
CA LEU A 93 -15.19 -13.81 10.52
C LEU A 93 -15.06 -15.14 9.79
N ILE A 94 -14.66 -15.13 8.50
CA ILE A 94 -14.42 -16.36 7.74
C ILE A 94 -13.28 -17.17 8.38
N GLU A 95 -12.16 -16.54 8.70
CA GLU A 95 -11.01 -17.20 9.31
C GLU A 95 -11.32 -17.74 10.68
N PHE A 96 -11.96 -16.93 11.53
CA PHE A 96 -12.38 -17.36 12.87
C PHE A 96 -13.32 -18.56 12.81
N GLY A 97 -14.32 -18.51 11.93
CA GLY A 97 -15.24 -19.62 11.69
C GLY A 97 -14.52 -20.86 11.19
N PHE A 98 -13.63 -20.74 10.21
CA PHE A 98 -12.84 -21.85 9.69
C PHE A 98 -12.01 -22.53 10.79
N LEU A 99 -11.29 -21.76 11.59
CA LEU A 99 -10.49 -22.29 12.70
C LEU A 99 -11.37 -22.92 13.79
N TYR A 100 -12.50 -22.31 14.13
CA TYR A 100 -13.42 -22.84 15.13
C TYR A 100 -13.98 -24.20 14.70
N PHE A 101 -14.48 -24.32 13.47
CA PHE A 101 -15.06 -25.59 12.97
C PHE A 101 -14.00 -26.66 12.66
N SER A 102 -12.73 -26.26 12.49
CA SER A 102 -11.61 -27.22 12.39
C SER A 102 -11.10 -27.75 13.74
N GLY A 103 -11.73 -27.35 14.85
CA GLY A 103 -11.34 -27.76 16.21
C GLY A 103 -10.18 -26.98 16.82
N ALA A 104 -9.62 -25.99 16.09
CA ALA A 104 -8.72 -25.01 16.68
C ALA A 104 -9.53 -24.07 17.60
N LYS A 105 -8.92 -23.58 18.66
CA LYS A 105 -9.57 -22.59 19.56
C LYS A 105 -9.07 -21.18 19.17
N PRO A 106 -9.71 -20.52 18.17
CA PRO A 106 -9.25 -19.22 17.72
C PRO A 106 -9.49 -18.16 18.80
N ASN A 107 -8.55 -17.23 18.91
CA ASN A 107 -8.66 -16.06 19.76
C ASN A 107 -8.20 -14.83 18.96
N ILE A 108 -8.87 -13.68 19.18
CA ILE A 108 -8.46 -12.41 18.58
C ILE A 108 -7.51 -11.73 19.55
N LEU A 109 -6.29 -11.48 19.11
CA LEU A 109 -5.25 -10.78 19.84
C LEU A 109 -5.02 -9.39 19.23
N MET A 110 -5.16 -8.35 20.04
CA MET A 110 -4.78 -6.98 19.67
C MET A 110 -3.40 -6.67 20.24
N LYS A 111 -2.39 -6.76 19.39
CA LYS A 111 -0.99 -6.52 19.76
C LYS A 111 -0.23 -5.91 18.60
N ALA A 112 0.63 -4.93 18.90
CA ALA A 112 1.52 -4.39 17.90
C ALA A 112 2.52 -5.46 17.45
N GLY A 113 2.55 -5.74 16.14
CA GLY A 113 3.47 -6.69 15.51
C GLY A 113 3.97 -6.14 14.18
N GLY A 114 5.16 -6.56 13.75
CA GLY A 114 5.64 -6.30 12.39
C GLY A 114 5.12 -7.37 11.44
N PHE A 115 4.58 -6.97 10.30
CA PHE A 115 4.27 -7.92 9.22
C PHE A 115 5.58 -8.49 8.65
N SER A 116 5.72 -9.81 8.67
CA SER A 116 6.81 -10.54 8.02
C SER A 116 6.27 -11.58 7.06
N LEU A 117 6.92 -11.75 5.92
CA LEU A 117 6.61 -12.84 4.98
C LEU A 117 7.13 -14.21 5.47
N ALA A 118 8.14 -14.22 6.32
CA ALA A 118 8.86 -15.43 6.73
C ALA A 118 8.38 -15.97 8.07
N SER A 119 7.97 -15.13 9.02
CA SER A 119 7.53 -15.56 10.33
C SER A 119 6.30 -14.79 10.80
N THR A 120 5.40 -15.52 11.44
CA THR A 120 4.16 -15.00 12.04
C THR A 120 4.36 -14.45 13.45
N GLU A 121 5.60 -14.42 13.97
CA GLU A 121 5.86 -14.21 15.42
C GLU A 121 6.62 -12.94 15.76
N GLN A 122 6.85 -12.01 14.85
CA GLN A 122 7.54 -10.76 15.19
C GLN A 122 6.60 -9.79 15.92
N PHE A 123 6.29 -10.09 17.17
CA PHE A 123 5.78 -9.08 18.10
C PHE A 123 6.94 -8.17 18.51
N VAL A 124 7.15 -7.13 17.73
CA VAL A 124 8.13 -6.10 18.03
C VAL A 124 7.58 -5.26 19.18
N GLY A 125 8.43 -4.83 20.11
CA GLY A 125 8.05 -3.97 21.26
C GLY A 125 7.64 -2.54 20.87
N VAL A 126 7.03 -2.36 19.69
CA VAL A 126 6.55 -1.06 19.18
C VAL A 126 5.14 -0.81 19.68
N GLY A 127 4.88 0.38 20.17
CA GLY A 127 3.53 0.79 20.57
C GLY A 127 2.59 0.95 19.37
N ILE A 128 1.29 0.68 19.57
CA ILE A 128 0.25 0.88 18.55
C ILE A 128 0.30 2.30 17.97
N GLY A 129 0.58 3.31 18.80
CA GLY A 129 0.73 4.70 18.36
C GLY A 129 1.84 4.90 17.33
N SER A 130 2.97 4.20 17.47
CA SER A 130 4.06 4.23 16.50
C SER A 130 3.66 3.61 15.17
N ILE A 131 2.96 2.46 15.18
CA ILE A 131 2.42 1.84 13.97
C ILE A 131 1.50 2.81 13.22
N ILE A 132 0.58 3.47 13.93
CA ILE A 132 -0.32 4.46 13.35
C ILE A 132 0.48 5.60 12.72
N MET A 133 1.40 6.20 13.46
CA MET A 133 2.22 7.33 13.01
C MET A 133 3.05 6.98 11.77
N PHE A 134 3.78 5.88 11.79
CA PHE A 134 4.63 5.48 10.67
C PHE A 134 3.81 5.11 9.42
N ASN A 135 2.62 4.55 9.58
CA ASN A 135 1.73 4.27 8.47
C ASN A 135 1.07 5.51 7.87
N ILE A 136 0.88 6.59 8.63
CA ILE A 136 0.50 7.89 8.06
C ILE A 136 1.58 8.37 7.09
N PHE A 137 2.85 8.38 7.48
CA PHE A 137 3.96 8.78 6.60
C PHE A 137 4.11 7.85 5.40
N ASN A 138 4.00 6.53 5.63
CA ASN A 138 4.10 5.54 4.57
C ASN A 138 3.06 5.77 3.48
N VAL A 139 1.80 5.85 3.87
CA VAL A 139 0.68 5.99 2.94
C VAL A 139 0.69 7.36 2.27
N TRP A 140 1.05 8.43 3.00
CA TRP A 140 1.19 9.75 2.41
C TRP A 140 2.25 9.75 1.30
N MET A 141 3.40 9.14 1.55
CA MET A 141 4.47 9.00 0.57
C MET A 141 4.01 8.13 -0.62
N GLU A 142 3.50 6.92 -0.36
CA GLU A 142 3.19 5.97 -1.43
C GLU A 142 2.00 6.43 -2.29
N GLU A 143 0.88 6.87 -1.70
CA GLU A 143 -0.25 7.39 -2.48
C GLU A 143 0.13 8.72 -3.16
N GLY A 144 0.88 9.58 -2.48
CA GLY A 144 1.36 10.84 -3.07
C GLY A 144 2.28 10.64 -4.27
N LEU A 145 3.19 9.67 -4.19
CA LEU A 145 4.15 9.38 -5.27
C LEU A 145 3.47 8.68 -6.44
N PHE A 146 2.82 7.53 -6.19
CA PHE A 146 2.33 6.66 -7.25
C PHE A 146 1.01 7.16 -7.84
N ARG A 147 -0.01 7.43 -7.02
CA ARG A 147 -1.35 7.83 -7.52
C ARG A 147 -1.43 9.34 -7.72
N GLY A 148 -0.75 10.11 -6.88
CA GLY A 148 -0.68 11.56 -7.01
C GLY A 148 0.22 12.00 -8.14
N LEU A 149 1.52 11.98 -7.91
CA LEU A 149 2.52 12.57 -8.80
C LEU A 149 2.68 11.79 -10.11
N PHE A 150 2.92 10.47 -10.05
CA PHE A 150 3.17 9.67 -11.26
C PHE A 150 1.94 9.62 -12.17
N GLU A 151 0.75 9.36 -11.66
CA GLU A 151 -0.44 9.35 -12.51
C GLU A 151 -0.70 10.73 -13.10
N LYS A 152 -0.48 11.82 -12.36
CA LYS A 152 -0.65 13.18 -12.87
C LYS A 152 0.33 13.49 -13.99
N LEU A 153 1.60 13.09 -13.87
CA LEU A 153 2.61 13.23 -14.91
C LEU A 153 2.27 12.37 -16.14
N LEU A 154 2.01 11.08 -15.94
CA LEU A 154 1.77 10.14 -17.03
C LEU A 154 0.51 10.50 -17.85
N ARG A 155 -0.54 11.02 -17.22
CA ARG A 155 -1.77 11.46 -17.91
C ARG A 155 -1.58 12.58 -18.90
N GLN A 156 -0.45 13.27 -18.87
CA GLN A 156 -0.12 14.27 -19.88
C GLN A 156 0.14 13.65 -21.28
N LYS A 157 0.55 12.38 -21.33
CA LYS A 157 0.91 11.70 -22.56
C LYS A 157 0.15 10.38 -22.78
N TYR A 158 -0.30 9.72 -21.71
CA TYR A 158 -0.88 8.38 -21.78
C TYR A 158 -2.36 8.38 -21.42
N LYS A 159 -3.10 7.47 -22.05
CA LYS A 159 -4.50 7.19 -21.69
C LYS A 159 -4.58 6.62 -20.27
N PHE A 160 -5.74 6.75 -19.64
CA PHE A 160 -5.96 6.33 -18.25
C PHE A 160 -5.50 4.89 -17.96
N ALA A 161 -5.87 3.94 -18.82
CA ALA A 161 -5.50 2.54 -18.62
C ALA A 161 -3.98 2.32 -18.59
N ALA A 162 -3.23 2.94 -19.53
CA ALA A 162 -1.77 2.85 -19.55
C ALA A 162 -1.15 3.56 -18.34
N THR A 163 -1.69 4.71 -17.96
CA THR A 163 -1.24 5.46 -16.76
C THR A 163 -1.31 4.61 -15.50
N ILE A 164 -2.49 4.03 -15.21
CA ILE A 164 -2.66 3.24 -14.00
C ILE A 164 -1.88 1.92 -14.04
N PHE A 165 -1.73 1.33 -15.24
CA PHE A 165 -0.91 0.13 -15.41
C PHE A 165 0.56 0.41 -15.07
N ILE A 166 1.15 1.48 -15.62
CA ILE A 166 2.54 1.86 -15.34
C ILE A 166 2.71 2.19 -13.86
N SER A 167 1.83 3.01 -13.30
CA SER A 167 1.90 3.38 -11.87
C SER A 167 1.77 2.17 -10.95
N ALA A 168 0.81 1.28 -11.21
CA ALA A 168 0.61 0.06 -10.43
C ALA A 168 1.78 -0.93 -10.57
N LEU A 169 2.37 -1.05 -11.78
CA LEU A 169 3.55 -1.90 -11.99
C LEU A 169 4.76 -1.39 -11.19
N LEU A 170 5.03 -0.09 -11.22
CA LEU A 170 6.10 0.51 -10.43
C LEU A 170 5.84 0.33 -8.92
N PHE A 171 4.58 0.46 -8.49
CA PHE A 171 4.18 0.18 -7.12
C PHE A 171 4.34 -1.31 -6.75
N GLY A 172 4.02 -2.24 -7.64
CA GLY A 172 4.30 -3.66 -7.44
C GLY A 172 5.79 -3.92 -7.24
N LEU A 173 6.62 -3.42 -8.16
CA LEU A 173 8.08 -3.56 -8.11
C LEU A 173 8.70 -2.90 -6.86
N TRP A 174 8.06 -1.86 -6.30
CA TRP A 174 8.45 -1.23 -5.05
C TRP A 174 8.53 -2.22 -3.88
N HIS A 175 7.73 -3.28 -3.90
CA HIS A 175 7.61 -4.26 -2.82
C HIS A 175 8.63 -5.40 -2.88
N ILE A 176 9.43 -5.49 -3.94
CA ILE A 176 10.47 -6.55 -4.08
C ILE A 176 11.56 -6.47 -3.00
N ALA A 177 11.73 -5.31 -2.36
CA ALA A 177 12.72 -5.11 -1.30
C ALA A 177 12.55 -6.10 -0.13
N MET A 178 11.28 -6.45 0.22
CA MET A 178 11.00 -7.32 1.35
C MET A 178 11.42 -8.78 1.11
N PRO A 179 11.04 -9.47 0.02
CA PRO A 179 11.55 -10.81 -0.26
C PRO A 179 13.07 -10.88 -0.42
N ILE A 180 13.70 -9.87 -1.05
CA ILE A 180 15.16 -9.80 -1.16
C ILE A 180 15.80 -9.72 0.22
N ARG A 181 15.23 -8.93 1.11
CA ARG A 181 15.72 -8.84 2.49
C ARG A 181 15.60 -10.17 3.23
N SER A 182 14.43 -10.84 3.16
CA SER A 182 14.25 -12.17 3.79
C SER A 182 15.25 -13.21 3.25
N PHE A 183 15.68 -13.11 1.99
CA PHE A 183 16.75 -13.93 1.44
C PHE A 183 18.10 -13.62 2.08
N LEU A 184 18.47 -12.35 2.18
CA LEU A 184 19.73 -11.92 2.77
C LEU A 184 19.83 -12.20 4.28
N ASP A 185 18.69 -12.20 4.97
CA ASP A 185 18.57 -12.57 6.38
C ASP A 185 18.58 -14.10 6.59
N GLY A 186 18.63 -14.91 5.52
CA GLY A 186 18.64 -16.38 5.58
C GLY A 186 17.28 -16.99 5.87
N GLU A 187 16.20 -16.22 5.83
CA GLU A 187 14.82 -16.68 6.08
C GLU A 187 14.24 -17.43 4.87
N PHE A 188 14.63 -17.03 3.65
CA PHE A 188 14.17 -17.60 2.39
C PHE A 188 15.29 -18.24 1.61
N SER A 189 15.02 -19.38 0.98
CA SER A 189 15.83 -19.93 -0.12
C SER A 189 15.66 -19.07 -1.38
N LEU A 190 16.55 -19.22 -2.37
CA LEU A 190 16.45 -18.52 -3.65
C LEU A 190 15.10 -18.77 -4.35
N VAL A 191 14.61 -20.01 -4.30
CA VAL A 191 13.32 -20.40 -4.90
C VAL A 191 12.15 -19.71 -4.19
N GLN A 192 12.14 -19.70 -2.86
CA GLN A 192 11.13 -18.99 -2.07
C GLN A 192 11.17 -17.49 -2.37
N THR A 193 12.36 -16.90 -2.44
CA THR A 193 12.54 -15.48 -2.78
C THR A 193 11.92 -15.15 -4.15
N ALA A 194 12.17 -15.98 -5.16
CA ALA A 194 11.61 -15.79 -6.50
C ALA A 194 10.06 -15.88 -6.47
N ILE A 195 9.51 -16.91 -5.83
CA ILE A 195 8.05 -17.11 -5.72
C ILE A 195 7.40 -15.95 -4.97
N PHE A 196 7.91 -15.58 -3.80
CA PHE A 196 7.36 -14.49 -3.00
C PHE A 196 7.54 -13.13 -3.68
N SER A 197 8.65 -12.89 -4.41
CA SER A 197 8.83 -11.66 -5.19
C SER A 197 7.75 -11.52 -6.26
N VAL A 198 7.52 -12.56 -7.06
CA VAL A 198 6.47 -12.53 -8.09
C VAL A 198 5.09 -12.36 -7.46
N GLY A 199 4.77 -13.15 -6.43
CA GLY A 199 3.49 -13.09 -5.73
C GLY A 199 3.22 -11.71 -5.12
N TYR A 200 4.21 -11.14 -4.45
CA TYR A 200 4.06 -9.83 -3.80
C TYR A 200 3.96 -8.68 -4.82
N VAL A 201 4.76 -8.73 -5.89
CA VAL A 201 4.66 -7.75 -6.99
C VAL A 201 3.27 -7.78 -7.63
N LEU A 202 2.73 -8.96 -7.95
CA LEU A 202 1.40 -9.10 -8.54
C LEU A 202 0.29 -8.64 -7.57
N PHE A 203 0.42 -8.99 -6.30
CA PHE A 203 -0.53 -8.56 -5.27
C PHE A 203 -0.53 -7.04 -5.08
N ALA A 204 0.65 -6.43 -4.95
CA ALA A 204 0.76 -4.98 -4.82
C ALA A 204 0.37 -4.25 -6.12
N PHE A 205 0.60 -4.83 -7.30
CA PHE A 205 0.09 -4.33 -8.58
C PHE A 205 -1.45 -4.28 -8.58
N MET A 206 -2.11 -5.37 -8.18
CA MET A 206 -3.57 -5.44 -8.06
C MET A 206 -4.10 -4.38 -7.09
N PHE A 207 -3.46 -4.26 -5.92
CA PHE A 207 -3.77 -3.23 -4.93
C PHE A 207 -3.60 -1.83 -5.53
N GLY A 208 -2.52 -1.60 -6.29
CA GLY A 208 -2.25 -0.35 -6.99
C GLY A 208 -3.36 0.06 -7.96
N LEU A 209 -3.87 -0.88 -8.75
CA LEU A 209 -5.01 -0.64 -9.65
C LEU A 209 -6.27 -0.24 -8.86
N LYS A 210 -6.56 -0.93 -7.75
CA LYS A 210 -7.69 -0.59 -6.87
C LYS A 210 -7.60 0.85 -6.39
N MET A 211 -6.44 1.29 -5.88
CA MET A 211 -6.22 2.66 -5.41
C MET A 211 -6.40 3.70 -6.52
N SER A 212 -5.92 3.41 -7.72
CA SER A 212 -6.08 4.27 -8.89
C SER A 212 -7.56 4.45 -9.29
N TRP A 213 -8.38 3.39 -9.20
CA TRP A 213 -9.81 3.48 -9.45
C TRP A 213 -10.54 4.29 -8.39
N LEU A 214 -10.22 4.09 -7.10
CA LEU A 214 -10.78 4.90 -6.00
C LEU A 214 -10.44 6.38 -6.18
N TYR A 215 -9.19 6.69 -6.51
CA TYR A 215 -8.78 8.06 -6.83
C TYR A 215 -9.54 8.62 -8.05
N LYS A 216 -9.68 7.85 -9.12
CA LYS A 216 -10.41 8.30 -10.32
C LYS A 216 -11.88 8.59 -10.05
N MET A 217 -12.56 7.76 -9.23
CA MET A 217 -13.98 7.93 -8.92
C MET A 217 -14.27 9.16 -8.05
N THR A 218 -13.33 9.53 -7.18
CA THR A 218 -13.54 10.62 -6.22
C THR A 218 -12.83 11.93 -6.58
N GLY A 219 -11.80 11.87 -7.42
CA GLY A 219 -10.88 12.98 -7.67
C GLY A 219 -10.03 13.34 -6.45
N SER A 220 -9.99 12.48 -5.42
CA SER A 220 -9.33 12.73 -4.14
C SER A 220 -8.54 11.49 -3.70
N LEU A 221 -7.30 11.71 -3.25
CA LEU A 221 -6.45 10.65 -2.69
C LEU A 221 -6.87 10.23 -1.28
N TRP A 222 -7.68 11.01 -0.58
CA TRP A 222 -8.02 10.72 0.81
C TRP A 222 -8.76 9.39 1.00
N LEU A 223 -9.56 8.94 0.00
CA LEU A 223 -10.24 7.66 0.08
C LEU A 223 -9.25 6.49 -0.10
N SER A 224 -8.42 6.53 -1.14
CA SER A 224 -7.39 5.50 -1.37
C SER A 224 -6.38 5.46 -0.22
N ALA A 225 -5.92 6.63 0.24
CA ALA A 225 -5.00 6.73 1.37
C ALA A 225 -5.59 6.16 2.67
N ALA A 226 -6.87 6.40 2.95
CA ALA A 226 -7.51 5.88 4.15
C ALA A 226 -7.73 4.35 4.10
N ASP A 227 -8.12 3.79 2.95
CA ASP A 227 -8.22 2.33 2.77
C ASP A 227 -6.85 1.67 2.87
N HIS A 228 -5.81 2.26 2.26
CA HIS A 228 -4.44 1.81 2.36
C HIS A 228 -3.90 1.87 3.80
N PHE A 229 -4.15 2.98 4.49
CA PHE A 229 -3.79 3.15 5.89
C PHE A 229 -4.45 2.09 6.77
N PHE A 230 -5.77 1.88 6.60
CA PHE A 230 -6.49 0.86 7.35
C PHE A 230 -5.88 -0.52 7.13
N ASN A 231 -5.61 -0.90 5.87
CA ASN A 231 -4.94 -2.15 5.54
C ASN A 231 -3.63 -2.32 6.32
N ASN A 232 -2.75 -1.32 6.25
CA ASN A 232 -1.43 -1.41 6.90
C ASN A 232 -1.52 -1.45 8.42
N VAL A 233 -2.46 -0.73 9.02
CA VAL A 233 -2.64 -0.72 10.47
C VAL A 233 -3.25 -2.03 10.96
N ILE A 234 -4.31 -2.52 10.31
CA ILE A 234 -5.03 -3.71 10.78
C ILE A 234 -4.16 -4.96 10.76
N ILE A 235 -3.32 -5.16 9.73
CA ILE A 235 -2.44 -6.32 9.61
C ILE A 235 -1.32 -6.35 10.67
N ASN A 236 -0.99 -5.19 11.23
CA ASN A 236 0.03 -5.05 12.25
C ASN A 236 -0.51 -4.99 13.68
N ILE A 237 -1.84 -4.98 13.87
CA ILE A 237 -2.45 -4.82 15.20
C ILE A 237 -3.40 -5.97 15.53
N VAL A 238 -4.13 -6.52 14.54
CA VAL A 238 -5.16 -7.54 14.77
C VAL A 238 -4.69 -8.89 14.25
N HIS A 239 -4.59 -9.85 15.17
CA HIS A 239 -4.12 -11.20 14.90
C HIS A 239 -5.18 -12.21 15.29
N VAL A 240 -5.34 -13.29 14.51
CA VAL A 240 -6.15 -14.45 14.87
C VAL A 240 -5.20 -15.58 15.21
N VAL A 241 -5.05 -15.84 16.50
CA VAL A 241 -4.14 -16.88 16.99
C VAL A 241 -4.91 -18.15 17.32
N SER A 242 -4.33 -19.30 17.00
CA SER A 242 -4.84 -20.62 17.35
C SER A 242 -4.15 -21.16 18.61
N ASN A 243 -4.44 -22.43 18.93
CA ASN A 243 -3.81 -23.16 20.05
C ASN A 243 -2.27 -23.12 20.05
N GLN A 244 -1.65 -22.88 18.90
CA GLN A 244 -0.19 -22.80 18.75
C GLN A 244 0.38 -21.40 19.01
N GLY A 245 -0.49 -20.40 19.31
CA GLY A 245 -0.09 -19.06 19.67
C GLY A 245 0.37 -18.17 18.52
N ASN A 246 0.30 -18.64 17.26
CA ASN A 246 0.70 -17.91 16.07
C ASN A 246 -0.49 -17.58 15.14
N ASP A 247 -0.35 -16.52 14.32
CA ASP A 247 -1.31 -16.07 13.30
C ASP A 247 -0.96 -16.72 11.94
N SER A 248 -1.19 -18.04 11.85
CA SER A 248 -0.78 -18.86 10.70
C SER A 248 -1.50 -18.53 9.39
N LEU A 249 -2.69 -17.93 9.45
CA LEU A 249 -3.51 -17.61 8.28
C LEU A 249 -3.48 -16.12 7.92
N GLN A 250 -2.61 -15.30 8.52
CA GLN A 250 -2.51 -13.88 8.29
C GLN A 250 -2.37 -13.52 6.79
N ILE A 251 -1.47 -14.20 6.08
CA ILE A 251 -1.25 -13.95 4.64
C ILE A 251 -2.51 -14.28 3.84
N ALA A 252 -3.16 -15.40 4.14
CA ALA A 252 -4.41 -15.82 3.47
C ALA A 252 -5.54 -14.81 3.73
N ARG A 253 -5.67 -14.32 4.99
CA ARG A 253 -6.63 -13.27 5.38
C ARG A 253 -6.40 -11.99 4.59
N ILE A 254 -5.15 -11.50 4.53
CA ILE A 254 -4.80 -10.29 3.78
C ILE A 254 -5.15 -10.44 2.30
N PHE A 255 -4.74 -11.57 1.70
CA PHE A 255 -5.00 -11.85 0.29
C PHE A 255 -6.50 -11.89 -0.01
N LEU A 256 -7.29 -12.56 0.82
CA LEU A 256 -8.72 -12.66 0.65
C LEU A 256 -9.40 -11.28 0.80
N ALA A 257 -9.05 -10.51 1.84
CA ALA A 257 -9.61 -9.17 2.07
C ALA A 257 -9.36 -8.24 0.88
N GLN A 258 -8.13 -8.21 0.39
CA GLN A 258 -7.77 -7.33 -0.71
C GLN A 258 -8.35 -7.79 -2.05
N THR A 259 -8.46 -9.10 -2.29
CA THR A 259 -9.10 -9.62 -3.50
C THR A 259 -10.59 -9.29 -3.53
N LEU A 260 -11.31 -9.50 -2.43
CA LEU A 260 -12.73 -9.14 -2.33
C LEU A 260 -12.94 -7.63 -2.50
N SER A 261 -12.12 -6.81 -1.84
CA SER A 261 -12.15 -5.36 -1.97
C SER A 261 -11.83 -4.90 -3.40
N PHE A 262 -10.85 -5.51 -4.05
CA PHE A 262 -10.48 -5.22 -5.44
C PHE A 262 -11.64 -5.49 -6.40
N VAL A 263 -12.27 -6.67 -6.30
CA VAL A 263 -13.42 -7.03 -7.14
C VAL A 263 -14.58 -6.07 -6.92
N PHE A 264 -14.88 -5.73 -5.67
CA PHE A 264 -15.93 -4.78 -5.34
C PHE A 264 -15.67 -3.40 -5.95
N VAL A 265 -14.46 -2.85 -5.76
CA VAL A 265 -14.08 -1.54 -6.32
C VAL A 265 -14.06 -1.56 -7.85
N TRP A 266 -13.60 -2.64 -8.46
CA TRP A 266 -13.67 -2.82 -9.92
C TRP A 266 -15.11 -2.77 -10.44
N ILE A 267 -16.05 -3.44 -9.78
CA ILE A 267 -17.47 -3.40 -10.16
C ILE A 267 -18.02 -1.97 -10.04
N LEU A 268 -17.73 -1.28 -8.94
CA LEU A 268 -18.16 0.11 -8.75
C LEU A 268 -17.60 1.04 -9.82
N TRP A 269 -16.31 0.92 -10.11
CA TRP A 269 -15.65 1.71 -11.15
C TRP A 269 -16.27 1.45 -12.54
N ARG A 270 -16.53 0.19 -12.89
CA ARG A 270 -17.19 -0.18 -14.17
C ARG A 270 -18.59 0.44 -14.28
N ARG A 271 -19.36 0.43 -13.20
CA ARG A 271 -20.70 1.05 -13.16
C ARG A 271 -20.63 2.57 -13.28
N SER A 272 -19.68 3.22 -12.62
CA SER A 272 -19.46 4.66 -12.71
C SER A 272 -19.10 5.12 -14.11
N ASN A 273 -18.19 4.39 -14.80
CA ASN A 273 -17.80 4.72 -16.17
C ASN A 273 -18.93 4.56 -17.18
N LYS A 274 -19.81 3.56 -17.03
CA LYS A 274 -20.95 3.39 -17.93
C LYS A 274 -21.92 4.60 -17.86
N LYS A 275 -22.18 5.13 -16.68
CA LYS A 275 -23.03 6.31 -16.48
C LYS A 275 -22.44 7.58 -17.11
N SER A 276 -21.12 7.71 -17.16
CA SER A 276 -20.43 8.87 -17.76
C SER A 276 -20.43 8.85 -19.31
N ILE A 277 -20.76 7.73 -19.94
CA ILE A 277 -20.81 7.58 -21.42
C ILE A 277 -22.25 7.71 -21.93
N SER A 278 -23.26 7.49 -21.06
CA SER A 278 -24.69 7.51 -21.40
C SER A 278 -25.42 8.80 -21.02
N GLY A 279 -24.77 9.76 -20.42
CA GLY A 279 -25.26 11.11 -20.12
C GLY A 279 -24.40 12.19 -20.75
#